data_920782377e112a9e9aa6b8abca2e8595
#
_entry.id   920782377e112a9e9aa6b8abca2e8595
#
_cell.length_a   1.000
_cell.length_b   1.000
_cell.length_c   1.000
_cell.angle_alpha   90.00
_cell.angle_beta   90.00
_cell.angle_gamma   90.00
#
_symmetry.space_group_name_H-M   'P 1'
#
loop_
_entity.id
_entity.type
_entity.pdbx_description
1 polymer ?
#
loop_
_entity_poly.entity_id
_entity_poly.type
_entity_poly.pdbx_seq_one_letter_code
_entity_poly.pdbx_strand_id
1 'polypeptide(L)'
;MIITSGAPPLSLAEEYLARKIPVTLINRHADLAGCDRVCSDNAQGAKLVADLFSRRGWRQVGFIGENRENFSTRQRYEAFIARTSDMAVSSRFCDGGGYQAGYQAARELVAENPGMQALFCATDMLALGAQDGLRDAAAPLPAIVGFDDIPQADWQPYQLTTVQQNTALLAHHAVDLLMTRIARFSLPSRHREVPVKLIIRHSAK
;
A
#
# COMPACT_ATOMS: atom_id res chain seq x y z
N MET A 1 -14.11 -18.43 -6.49
CA MET A 1 -12.96 -18.24 -5.57
C MET A 1 -12.58 -16.79 -5.49
N ILE A 2 -12.40 -16.23 -4.31
CA ILE A 2 -11.81 -14.91 -4.09
C ILE A 2 -10.42 -15.09 -3.48
N ILE A 3 -9.40 -14.44 -4.06
CA ILE A 3 -8.01 -14.49 -3.58
C ILE A 3 -7.57 -13.08 -3.22
N THR A 4 -7.19 -12.87 -1.96
CA THR A 4 -6.75 -11.57 -1.43
C THR A 4 -5.24 -11.40 -1.49
N SER A 5 -4.75 -10.17 -1.27
CA SER A 5 -3.32 -9.88 -1.13
C SER A 5 -2.69 -10.71 0.00
N GLY A 6 -1.42 -11.09 -0.16
CA GLY A 6 -0.69 -11.93 0.80
C GLY A 6 -1.08 -13.41 0.83
N ALA A 7 -2.15 -13.80 0.13
CA ALA A 7 -2.66 -15.18 0.06
C ALA A 7 -1.89 -16.01 -0.99
N PRO A 8 -2.31 -17.25 -1.25
CA PRO A 8 -1.55 -18.27 -1.97
C PRO A 8 -1.00 -17.81 -3.32
N PRO A 9 -0.01 -18.54 -3.90
CA PRO A 9 0.64 -18.15 -5.14
C PRO A 9 -0.36 -18.03 -6.30
N LEU A 10 -0.04 -17.22 -7.32
CA LEU A 10 -0.92 -17.01 -8.48
C LEU A 10 -1.16 -18.30 -9.27
N SER A 11 -0.27 -19.28 -9.21
CA SER A 11 -0.47 -20.62 -9.77
C SER A 11 -1.77 -21.28 -9.29
N LEU A 12 -2.20 -20.99 -8.08
CA LEU A 12 -3.49 -21.47 -7.57
C LEU A 12 -4.66 -20.89 -8.39
N ALA A 13 -4.60 -19.61 -8.76
CA ALA A 13 -5.61 -18.99 -9.61
C ALA A 13 -5.67 -19.67 -11.00
N GLU A 14 -4.51 -20.00 -11.57
CA GLU A 14 -4.40 -20.72 -12.84
C GLU A 14 -5.04 -22.10 -12.76
N GLU A 15 -4.75 -22.87 -11.69
CA GLU A 15 -5.36 -24.17 -11.46
C GLU A 15 -6.88 -24.13 -11.36
N TYR A 16 -7.43 -23.14 -10.63
CA TYR A 16 -8.89 -22.96 -10.53
C TYR A 16 -9.51 -22.61 -11.88
N LEU A 17 -8.90 -21.68 -12.62
CA LEU A 17 -9.39 -21.31 -13.96
C LEU A 17 -9.35 -22.48 -14.94
N ALA A 18 -8.28 -23.29 -14.92
CA ALA A 18 -8.17 -24.51 -15.74
C ALA A 18 -9.29 -25.52 -15.44
N ARG A 19 -9.78 -25.55 -14.20
CA ARG A 19 -10.92 -26.38 -13.78
C ARG A 19 -12.27 -25.69 -13.98
N LYS A 20 -12.31 -24.57 -14.71
CA LYS A 20 -13.51 -23.75 -14.93
C LYS A 20 -14.14 -23.21 -13.65
N ILE A 21 -13.36 -22.99 -12.61
CA ILE A 21 -13.78 -22.38 -11.36
C ILE A 21 -13.52 -20.87 -11.46
N PRO A 22 -14.54 -20.01 -11.35
CA PRO A 22 -14.38 -18.56 -11.41
C PRO A 22 -13.44 -18.03 -10.34
N VAL A 23 -12.54 -17.10 -10.72
CA VAL A 23 -11.58 -16.45 -9.81
C VAL A 23 -11.71 -14.93 -9.88
N THR A 24 -11.70 -14.29 -8.71
CA THR A 24 -11.58 -12.84 -8.56
C THR A 24 -10.44 -12.52 -7.59
N LEU A 25 -9.55 -11.62 -8.00
CA LEU A 25 -8.41 -11.16 -7.20
C LEU A 25 -8.75 -9.84 -6.50
N ILE A 26 -8.30 -9.68 -5.25
CA ILE A 26 -8.37 -8.42 -4.50
C ILE A 26 -6.96 -7.93 -4.20
N ASN A 27 -6.66 -6.67 -4.58
CA ASN A 27 -5.35 -6.03 -4.41
C ASN A 27 -4.18 -6.87 -4.95
N ARG A 28 -4.42 -7.60 -6.02
CA ARG A 28 -3.43 -8.42 -6.73
C ARG A 28 -3.57 -8.23 -8.24
N HIS A 29 -2.47 -8.45 -8.94
CA HIS A 29 -2.43 -8.44 -10.39
C HIS A 29 -2.00 -9.81 -10.91
N ALA A 30 -2.70 -10.25 -11.95
CA ALA A 30 -2.30 -11.36 -12.79
C ALA A 30 -2.89 -11.16 -14.18
N ASP A 31 -2.09 -11.37 -15.20
CA ASP A 31 -2.54 -11.38 -16.60
C ASP A 31 -3.08 -12.78 -16.95
N LEU A 32 -4.18 -13.13 -16.30
CA LEU A 32 -4.87 -14.40 -16.50
C LEU A 32 -6.21 -14.17 -17.22
N ALA A 33 -6.35 -14.77 -18.38
CA ALA A 33 -7.60 -14.72 -19.14
C ALA A 33 -8.77 -15.28 -18.31
N GLY A 34 -9.87 -14.55 -18.25
CA GLY A 34 -11.06 -14.95 -17.46
C GLY A 34 -10.92 -14.72 -15.94
N CYS A 35 -9.84 -14.10 -15.47
CA CYS A 35 -9.69 -13.70 -14.08
C CYS A 35 -10.14 -12.25 -13.89
N ASP A 36 -11.08 -12.02 -12.98
CA ASP A 36 -11.49 -10.67 -12.60
C ASP A 36 -10.65 -10.13 -11.46
N ARG A 37 -10.54 -8.80 -11.35
CA ARG A 37 -9.81 -8.17 -10.25
C ARG A 37 -10.48 -6.90 -9.77
N VAL A 38 -10.32 -6.61 -8.49
CA VAL A 38 -10.64 -5.34 -7.86
C VAL A 38 -9.45 -4.90 -7.02
N CYS A 39 -9.04 -3.64 -7.15
CA CYS A 39 -7.90 -3.08 -6.44
C CYS A 39 -8.27 -1.71 -5.88
N SER A 40 -7.64 -1.33 -4.77
CA SER A 40 -7.61 0.07 -4.35
C SER A 40 -6.84 0.90 -5.38
N ASP A 41 -7.21 2.16 -5.57
CA ASP A 41 -6.45 3.09 -6.39
C ASP A 41 -5.14 3.47 -5.67
N ASN A 42 -4.16 2.58 -5.77
CA ASN A 42 -2.85 2.72 -5.17
C ASN A 42 -2.11 3.95 -5.69
N ALA A 43 -2.25 4.24 -6.98
CA ALA A 43 -1.60 5.37 -7.61
C ALA A 43 -2.15 6.71 -7.09
N GLN A 44 -3.47 6.83 -6.99
CA GLN A 44 -4.11 8.01 -6.41
C GLN A 44 -3.73 8.19 -4.95
N GLY A 45 -3.70 7.11 -4.16
CA GLY A 45 -3.29 7.18 -2.76
C GLY A 45 -1.86 7.71 -2.59
N ALA A 46 -0.92 7.20 -3.38
CA ALA A 46 0.47 7.67 -3.36
C ALA A 46 0.61 9.13 -3.81
N LYS A 47 -0.16 9.57 -4.82
CA LYS A 47 -0.22 10.97 -5.23
C LYS A 47 -0.73 11.88 -4.12
N LEU A 48 -1.76 11.47 -3.37
CA LEU A 48 -2.28 12.22 -2.22
C LEU A 48 -1.21 12.42 -1.14
N VAL A 49 -0.37 11.41 -0.89
CA VAL A 49 0.76 11.51 0.06
C VAL A 49 1.82 12.48 -0.46
N ALA A 50 2.24 12.35 -1.72
CA ALA A 50 3.20 13.25 -2.34
C ALA A 50 2.72 14.71 -2.34
N ASP A 51 1.43 14.94 -2.64
CA ASP A 51 0.81 16.26 -2.58
C ASP A 51 0.78 16.83 -1.15
N LEU A 52 0.57 15.97 -0.13
CA LEU A 52 0.71 16.38 1.27
C LEU A 52 2.13 16.86 1.55
N PHE A 53 3.16 16.10 1.14
CA PHE A 53 4.56 16.44 1.34
C PHE A 53 4.92 17.76 0.65
N SER A 54 4.45 17.96 -0.58
CA SER A 54 4.64 19.20 -1.32
C SER A 54 4.01 20.40 -0.62
N ARG A 55 2.74 20.29 -0.19
CA ARG A 55 2.03 21.37 0.55
C ARG A 55 2.69 21.72 1.89
N ARG A 56 3.35 20.76 2.55
CA ARG A 56 4.12 20.98 3.78
C ARG A 56 5.50 21.59 3.54
N GLY A 57 5.91 21.69 2.29
CA GLY A 57 7.24 22.19 1.92
C GLY A 57 8.38 21.20 2.18
N TRP A 58 8.07 19.92 2.43
CA TRP A 58 9.08 18.89 2.63
C TRP A 58 9.75 18.55 1.30
N ARG A 59 11.09 18.51 1.30
CA ARG A 59 11.91 18.28 0.11
C ARG A 59 12.88 17.10 0.24
N GLN A 60 13.20 16.70 1.46
CA GLN A 60 13.97 15.50 1.75
C GLN A 60 13.04 14.45 2.34
N VAL A 61 12.65 13.48 1.54
CA VAL A 61 11.59 12.54 1.89
C VAL A 61 12.03 11.09 1.67
N GLY A 62 11.38 10.17 2.35
CA GLY A 62 11.68 8.75 2.23
C GLY A 62 10.49 7.93 1.77
N PHE A 63 10.79 6.74 1.25
CA PHE A 63 9.83 5.69 0.98
C PHE A 63 10.31 4.36 1.57
N ILE A 64 9.44 3.67 2.33
CA ILE A 64 9.67 2.30 2.79
C ILE A 64 8.58 1.41 2.21
N GLY A 65 8.98 0.35 1.52
CA GLY A 65 8.09 -0.63 0.93
C GLY A 65 8.50 -2.07 1.22
N GLU A 66 7.57 -2.98 0.98
CA GLU A 66 7.88 -4.39 0.83
C GLU A 66 8.66 -4.62 -0.47
N ASN A 67 8.97 -5.88 -0.75
CA ASN A 67 9.58 -6.27 -2.02
C ASN A 67 8.92 -5.55 -3.22
N ARG A 68 9.73 -5.05 -4.15
CA ARG A 68 9.30 -4.38 -5.38
C ARG A 68 8.40 -5.24 -6.29
N GLU A 69 8.48 -6.55 -6.15
CA GLU A 69 7.62 -7.49 -6.87
C GLU A 69 6.17 -7.47 -6.37
N ASN A 70 5.92 -6.95 -5.16
CA ASN A 70 4.57 -6.76 -4.66
C ASN A 70 3.84 -5.71 -5.50
N PHE A 71 2.72 -6.09 -6.09
CA PHE A 71 1.94 -5.24 -6.99
C PHE A 71 1.54 -3.89 -6.37
N SER A 72 1.00 -3.92 -5.15
CA SER A 72 0.55 -2.70 -4.47
C SER A 72 1.72 -1.79 -4.09
N THR A 73 2.80 -2.36 -3.56
CA THR A 73 4.03 -1.61 -3.25
C THR A 73 4.59 -0.93 -4.47
N ARG A 74 4.70 -1.66 -5.60
CA ARG A 74 5.21 -1.12 -6.85
C ARG A 74 4.37 0.05 -7.36
N GLN A 75 3.04 -0.10 -7.41
CA GLN A 75 2.16 0.98 -7.85
C GLN A 75 2.25 2.23 -6.96
N ARG A 76 2.30 2.04 -5.63
CA ARG A 76 2.46 3.14 -4.66
C ARG A 76 3.79 3.84 -4.86
N TYR A 77 4.87 3.08 -5.00
CA TYR A 77 6.21 3.62 -5.22
C TYR A 77 6.32 4.40 -6.52
N GLU A 78 5.95 3.80 -7.65
CA GLU A 78 6.04 4.43 -8.97
C GLU A 78 5.25 5.75 -9.04
N ALA A 79 4.03 5.75 -8.51
CA ALA A 79 3.18 6.95 -8.48
C ALA A 79 3.73 8.02 -7.52
N PHE A 80 4.32 7.62 -6.38
CA PHE A 80 4.98 8.53 -5.45
C PHE A 80 6.20 9.19 -6.10
N ILE A 81 7.12 8.40 -6.69
CA ILE A 81 8.31 8.93 -7.38
C ILE A 81 7.93 9.87 -8.51
N ALA A 82 6.96 9.49 -9.34
CA ALA A 82 6.50 10.34 -10.44
C ALA A 82 5.96 11.71 -9.96
N ARG A 83 5.40 11.77 -8.74
CA ARG A 83 4.80 12.99 -8.18
C ARG A 83 5.76 13.81 -7.33
N THR A 84 6.92 13.26 -6.96
CA THR A 84 7.94 13.91 -6.11
C THR A 84 9.21 14.29 -6.89
N SER A 85 9.09 14.62 -8.17
CA SER A 85 10.21 14.94 -9.05
C SER A 85 11.03 16.18 -8.62
N ASP A 86 10.46 17.05 -7.79
CA ASP A 86 11.09 18.23 -7.20
C ASP A 86 11.64 17.99 -5.79
N MET A 87 11.65 16.73 -5.31
CA MET A 87 12.11 16.33 -3.99
C MET A 87 13.28 15.35 -4.09
N ALA A 88 14.14 15.36 -3.07
CA ALA A 88 15.14 14.32 -2.89
C ALA A 88 14.49 13.12 -2.20
N VAL A 89 14.37 11.99 -2.90
CA VAL A 89 13.71 10.79 -2.39
C VAL A 89 14.74 9.70 -2.14
N SER A 90 14.82 9.23 -0.89
CA SER A 90 15.55 8.02 -0.50
C SER A 90 14.56 6.87 -0.30
N SER A 91 14.87 5.67 -0.76
CA SER A 91 13.94 4.54 -0.65
C SER A 91 14.59 3.27 -0.13
N ARG A 92 13.82 2.50 0.64
CA ARG A 92 14.22 1.19 1.14
C ARG A 92 13.12 0.15 0.90
N PHE A 93 13.52 -1.02 0.41
CA PHE A 93 12.62 -2.15 0.21
C PHE A 93 13.05 -3.28 1.13
N CYS A 94 12.06 -3.85 1.85
CA CYS A 94 12.28 -4.86 2.87
C CYS A 94 11.89 -6.25 2.38
N ASP A 95 12.54 -7.27 2.90
CA ASP A 95 12.13 -8.67 2.73
C ASP A 95 10.94 -8.96 3.66
N GLY A 96 9.75 -8.46 3.29
CA GLY A 96 8.51 -8.57 4.06
C GLY A 96 7.90 -7.23 4.43
N GLY A 97 6.60 -7.24 4.74
CA GLY A 97 5.77 -6.04 4.96
C GLY A 97 5.33 -5.82 6.41
N GLY A 98 5.95 -6.51 7.37
CA GLY A 98 5.53 -6.45 8.75
C GLY A 98 6.12 -5.29 9.55
N TYR A 99 5.63 -5.17 10.79
CA TYR A 99 6.09 -4.18 11.76
C TYR A 99 7.61 -4.17 11.95
N GLN A 100 8.23 -5.35 12.14
CA GLN A 100 9.67 -5.45 12.39
C GLN A 100 10.52 -4.96 11.20
N ALA A 101 10.05 -5.19 9.98
CA ALA A 101 10.69 -4.70 8.77
C ALA A 101 10.68 -3.16 8.71
N GLY A 102 9.53 -2.55 9.03
CA GLY A 102 9.41 -1.09 9.12
C GLY A 102 10.30 -0.48 10.21
N TYR A 103 10.37 -1.14 11.38
CA TYR A 103 11.21 -0.74 12.51
C TYR A 103 12.70 -0.65 12.12
N GLN A 104 13.24 -1.68 11.48
CA GLN A 104 14.63 -1.68 11.04
C GLN A 104 14.89 -0.72 9.89
N ALA A 105 14.05 -0.78 8.85
CA ALA A 105 14.23 0.03 7.66
C ALA A 105 14.21 1.54 7.94
N ALA A 106 13.36 2.01 8.85
CA ALA A 106 13.29 3.41 9.20
C ALA A 106 14.55 3.89 9.94
N ARG A 107 15.06 3.10 10.88
CA ARG A 107 16.30 3.43 11.61
C ARG A 107 17.47 3.58 10.66
N GLU A 108 17.64 2.62 9.74
CA GLU A 108 18.73 2.65 8.75
C GLU A 108 18.56 3.83 7.78
N LEU A 109 17.36 4.01 7.22
CA LEU A 109 17.11 5.03 6.22
C LEU A 109 17.28 6.45 6.78
N VAL A 110 16.83 6.71 8.01
CA VAL A 110 17.00 8.02 8.66
C VAL A 110 18.45 8.26 9.10
N ALA A 111 19.15 7.23 9.56
CA ALA A 111 20.59 7.34 9.89
C ALA A 111 21.44 7.70 8.66
N GLU A 112 21.12 7.14 7.50
CA GLU A 112 21.76 7.47 6.21
C GLU A 112 21.33 8.85 5.68
N ASN A 113 20.18 9.38 6.11
CA ASN A 113 19.60 10.64 5.64
C ASN A 113 19.12 11.52 6.81
N PRO A 114 20.06 12.12 7.60
CA PRO A 114 19.72 12.84 8.84
C PRO A 114 18.79 14.05 8.66
N GLY A 115 18.66 14.55 7.43
CA GLY A 115 17.77 15.67 7.08
C GLY A 115 16.37 15.26 6.63
N MET A 116 16.00 13.98 6.75
CA MET A 116 14.70 13.48 6.29
C MET A 116 13.55 14.15 7.03
N GLN A 117 12.62 14.73 6.28
CA GLN A 117 11.50 15.52 6.80
C GLN A 117 10.20 14.72 6.86
N ALA A 118 10.02 13.79 5.92
CA ALA A 118 8.83 12.95 5.85
C ALA A 118 9.15 11.57 5.28
N LEU A 119 8.34 10.59 5.67
CA LEU A 119 8.48 9.20 5.29
C LEU A 119 7.12 8.62 4.89
N PHE A 120 7.03 8.10 3.68
CA PHE A 120 5.89 7.33 3.22
C PHE A 120 6.19 5.84 3.34
N CYS A 121 5.42 5.14 4.15
CA CYS A 121 5.47 3.69 4.28
C CYS A 121 4.35 3.05 3.45
N ALA A 122 4.70 2.04 2.67
CA ALA A 122 3.75 1.42 1.75
C ALA A 122 2.55 0.74 2.46
N THR A 123 2.67 0.41 3.75
CA THR A 123 1.57 -0.10 4.59
C THR A 123 1.61 0.53 5.98
N ASP A 124 0.49 0.50 6.69
CA ASP A 124 0.43 0.95 8.08
C ASP A 124 1.31 0.12 9.01
N MET A 125 1.43 -1.18 8.77
CA MET A 125 2.30 -2.04 9.58
C MET A 125 3.77 -1.62 9.49
N LEU A 126 4.24 -1.27 8.30
CA LEU A 126 5.57 -0.67 8.13
C LEU A 126 5.68 0.68 8.84
N ALA A 127 4.63 1.52 8.75
CA ALA A 127 4.61 2.85 9.36
C ALA A 127 4.63 2.81 10.89
N LEU A 128 3.87 1.90 11.51
CA LEU A 128 3.88 1.70 12.96
C LEU A 128 5.27 1.25 13.44
N GLY A 129 5.86 0.27 12.75
CA GLY A 129 7.23 -0.14 13.03
C GLY A 129 8.24 1.00 12.88
N ALA A 130 8.10 1.81 11.81
CA ALA A 130 8.96 2.97 11.59
C ALA A 130 8.87 4.00 12.72
N GLN A 131 7.66 4.30 13.21
CA GLN A 131 7.48 5.21 14.33
C GLN A 131 8.21 4.73 15.59
N ASP A 132 8.03 3.46 15.95
CA ASP A 132 8.64 2.92 17.16
C ASP A 132 10.17 2.77 17.03
N GLY A 133 10.65 2.32 15.85
CA GLY A 133 12.08 2.24 15.58
C GLY A 133 12.80 3.58 15.69
N LEU A 134 12.18 4.67 15.27
CA LEU A 134 12.77 6.01 15.37
C LEU A 134 12.63 6.61 16.77
N ARG A 135 11.55 6.31 17.52
CA ARG A 135 11.44 6.68 18.94
C ARG A 135 12.54 6.03 19.78
N ASP A 136 12.77 4.73 19.59
CA ASP A 136 13.79 3.98 20.30
C ASP A 136 15.21 4.46 19.98
N ALA A 137 15.43 4.97 18.79
CA ALA A 137 16.70 5.56 18.38
C ALA A 137 16.93 6.98 18.92
N ALA A 138 15.95 7.58 19.63
CA ALA A 138 15.94 8.99 20.05
C ALA A 138 16.31 9.97 18.89
N ALA A 139 16.01 9.56 17.65
CA ALA A 139 16.26 10.37 16.47
C ALA A 139 15.13 11.41 16.28
N PRO A 140 15.39 12.55 15.61
CA PRO A 140 14.35 13.43 15.19
C PRO A 140 13.33 12.66 14.34
N LEU A 141 12.05 12.72 14.73
CA LEU A 141 10.99 12.01 14.02
C LEU A 141 10.60 12.78 12.75
N PRO A 142 10.83 12.24 11.54
CA PRO A 142 10.19 12.76 10.36
C PRO A 142 8.67 12.58 10.46
N ALA A 143 7.91 13.34 9.70
CA ALA A 143 6.49 13.05 9.52
C ALA A 143 6.34 11.66 8.89
N ILE A 144 5.41 10.85 9.39
CA ILE A 144 5.22 9.48 8.89
C ILE A 144 3.80 9.30 8.37
N VAL A 145 3.70 8.77 7.16
CA VAL A 145 2.42 8.46 6.49
C VAL A 145 2.41 6.98 6.12
N GLY A 146 1.30 6.31 6.42
CA GLY A 146 1.04 4.92 6.06
C GLY A 146 0.06 4.76 4.90
N PHE A 147 -0.39 3.53 4.72
CA PHE A 147 -1.44 3.14 3.79
C PHE A 147 -2.18 1.94 4.38
N ASP A 148 -3.49 1.93 4.37
CA ASP A 148 -4.51 0.91 4.67
C ASP A 148 -5.60 1.43 5.62
N ASP A 149 -5.27 2.29 6.58
CA ASP A 149 -6.09 2.76 7.70
C ASP A 149 -6.58 1.61 8.58
N ILE A 150 -5.62 0.79 9.04
CA ILE A 150 -5.89 -0.26 10.00
C ILE A 150 -6.31 0.32 11.36
N PRO A 151 -7.05 -0.42 12.22
CA PRO A 151 -7.50 0.10 13.52
C PRO A 151 -6.39 0.68 14.39
N GLN A 152 -5.19 0.11 14.33
CA GLN A 152 -4.02 0.55 15.09
C GLN A 152 -3.54 1.95 14.68
N ALA A 153 -3.81 2.38 13.45
CA ALA A 153 -3.43 3.72 12.97
C ALA A 153 -4.07 4.85 13.80
N ASP A 154 -5.26 4.60 14.38
CA ASP A 154 -5.96 5.56 15.23
C ASP A 154 -5.61 5.45 16.72
N TRP A 155 -4.80 4.49 17.14
CA TRP A 155 -4.40 4.38 18.54
C TRP A 155 -3.57 5.58 19.00
N GLN A 156 -3.79 6.00 20.25
CA GLN A 156 -3.15 7.18 20.85
C GLN A 156 -1.62 7.24 20.67
N PRO A 157 -0.87 6.13 20.83
CA PRO A 157 0.58 6.17 20.63
C PRO A 157 1.01 6.46 19.20
N TYR A 158 0.16 6.19 18.21
CA TYR A 158 0.51 6.31 16.80
C TYR A 158 -0.12 7.51 16.12
N GLN A 159 -1.44 7.66 16.22
CA GLN A 159 -2.19 8.71 15.53
C GLN A 159 -1.67 8.91 14.10
N LEU A 160 -1.61 7.79 13.37
CA LEU A 160 -0.95 7.69 12.07
C LEU A 160 -1.80 8.32 10.97
N THR A 161 -1.25 9.31 10.29
CA THR A 161 -1.74 9.78 8.99
C THR A 161 -1.57 8.66 7.97
N THR A 162 -2.64 8.32 7.25
CA THR A 162 -2.63 7.17 6.36
C THR A 162 -3.62 7.32 5.21
N VAL A 163 -3.46 6.49 4.18
CA VAL A 163 -4.41 6.38 3.08
C VAL A 163 -5.41 5.27 3.38
N GLN A 164 -6.67 5.64 3.59
CA GLN A 164 -7.74 4.69 3.87
C GLN A 164 -8.18 3.94 2.62
N GLN A 165 -8.17 2.62 2.67
CA GLN A 165 -8.82 1.74 1.71
C GLN A 165 -10.30 1.55 2.06
N ASN A 166 -11.17 1.56 1.06
CA ASN A 166 -12.58 1.20 1.26
C ASN A 166 -12.76 -0.33 1.13
N THR A 167 -12.42 -1.05 2.19
CA THR A 167 -12.46 -2.52 2.23
C THR A 167 -13.86 -3.09 2.00
N ALA A 168 -14.90 -2.38 2.47
CA ALA A 168 -16.30 -2.78 2.23
C ALA A 168 -16.65 -2.73 0.74
N LEU A 169 -16.24 -1.67 0.03
CA LEU A 169 -16.49 -1.53 -1.40
C LEU A 169 -15.64 -2.51 -2.23
N LEU A 170 -14.38 -2.76 -1.81
CA LEU A 170 -13.54 -3.81 -2.40
C LEU A 170 -14.22 -5.18 -2.32
N ALA A 171 -14.72 -5.56 -1.15
CA ALA A 171 -15.42 -6.82 -0.94
C ALA A 171 -16.71 -6.90 -1.77
N HIS A 172 -17.52 -5.83 -1.78
CA HIS A 172 -18.75 -5.75 -2.58
C HIS A 172 -18.45 -5.97 -4.07
N HIS A 173 -17.48 -5.25 -4.63
CA HIS A 173 -17.11 -5.39 -6.03
C HIS A 173 -16.53 -6.77 -6.36
N ALA A 174 -15.75 -7.36 -5.44
CA ALA A 174 -15.20 -8.69 -5.66
C ALA A 174 -16.31 -9.76 -5.74
N VAL A 175 -17.28 -9.69 -4.85
CA VAL A 175 -18.45 -10.59 -4.85
C VAL A 175 -19.28 -10.39 -6.12
N ASP A 176 -19.59 -9.14 -6.50
CA ASP A 176 -20.37 -8.84 -7.72
C ASP A 176 -19.67 -9.35 -9.00
N LEU A 177 -18.35 -9.13 -9.11
CA LEU A 177 -17.57 -9.66 -10.22
C LEU A 177 -17.61 -11.20 -10.24
N LEU A 178 -17.42 -11.84 -9.07
CA LEU A 178 -17.45 -13.29 -8.97
C LEU A 178 -18.83 -13.86 -9.34
N MET A 179 -19.92 -13.33 -8.80
CA MET A 179 -21.29 -13.80 -9.09
C MET A 179 -21.65 -13.64 -10.56
N THR A 180 -21.23 -12.51 -11.16
CA THR A 180 -21.42 -12.30 -12.61
C THR A 180 -20.62 -13.33 -13.42
N ARG A 181 -19.38 -13.67 -13.01
CA ARG A 181 -18.55 -14.68 -13.67
C ARG A 181 -19.11 -16.09 -13.52
N ILE A 182 -19.70 -16.41 -12.39
CA ILE A 182 -20.41 -17.69 -12.19
C ILE A 182 -21.56 -17.83 -13.20
N ALA A 183 -22.33 -16.79 -13.39
CA ALA A 183 -23.45 -16.79 -14.35
C ALA A 183 -22.98 -16.80 -15.82
N ARG A 184 -21.84 -16.22 -16.13
CA ARG A 184 -21.30 -16.05 -17.48
C ARG A 184 -19.77 -16.22 -17.49
N PHE A 185 -19.29 -17.45 -17.49
CA PHE A 185 -17.88 -17.79 -17.32
C PHE A 185 -16.98 -17.23 -18.43
N SER A 186 -17.46 -17.16 -19.66
CA SER A 186 -16.69 -16.75 -20.85
C SER A 186 -16.52 -15.24 -21.05
N LEU A 187 -16.99 -14.41 -20.11
CA LEU A 187 -16.79 -12.97 -20.19
C LEU A 187 -15.27 -12.64 -20.21
N PRO A 188 -14.85 -11.56 -20.90
CA PRO A 188 -13.48 -11.07 -20.78
C PRO A 188 -13.15 -10.69 -19.34
N SER A 189 -11.86 -10.68 -19.00
CA SER A 189 -11.39 -10.23 -17.68
C SER A 189 -11.81 -8.80 -17.41
N ARG A 190 -12.30 -8.54 -16.21
CA ARG A 190 -12.77 -7.21 -15.78
C ARG A 190 -11.91 -6.71 -14.64
N HIS A 191 -11.68 -5.39 -14.65
CA HIS A 191 -10.95 -4.71 -13.60
C HIS A 191 -11.80 -3.58 -13.02
N ARG A 192 -11.80 -3.44 -11.69
CA ARG A 192 -12.37 -2.30 -10.97
C ARG A 192 -11.36 -1.71 -10.03
N GLU A 193 -11.26 -0.38 -10.02
CA GLU A 193 -10.49 0.38 -9.05
C GLU A 193 -11.44 1.03 -8.04
N VAL A 194 -11.04 0.98 -6.77
CA VAL A 194 -11.81 1.54 -5.66
C VAL A 194 -11.09 2.78 -5.13
N PRO A 195 -11.79 3.94 -5.09
CA PRO A 195 -11.20 5.17 -4.59
C PRO A 195 -10.70 5.04 -3.15
N VAL A 196 -9.65 5.78 -2.84
CA VAL A 196 -9.02 5.87 -1.52
C VAL A 196 -9.10 7.30 -0.96
N LYS A 197 -8.87 7.47 0.34
CA LYS A 197 -8.88 8.77 1.01
C LYS A 197 -7.65 8.94 1.88
N LEU A 198 -7.08 10.13 1.91
CA LEU A 198 -6.05 10.49 2.87
C LEU A 198 -6.69 10.94 4.20
N ILE A 199 -6.33 10.28 5.28
CA ILE A 199 -6.77 10.58 6.65
C ILE A 199 -5.61 11.23 7.38
N ILE A 200 -5.74 12.51 7.69
CA ILE A 200 -4.71 13.27 8.39
C ILE A 200 -4.86 13.09 9.90
N ARG A 201 -3.82 12.59 10.55
CA ARG A 201 -3.67 12.45 12.00
C ARG A 201 -2.39 13.14 12.49
N HIS A 202 -1.96 12.85 13.70
CA HIS A 202 -0.87 13.58 14.35
C HIS A 202 0.50 13.35 13.71
N SER A 203 0.76 12.16 13.16
CA SER A 203 2.07 11.78 12.63
C SER A 203 2.55 12.60 11.42
N ALA A 204 1.66 13.38 10.77
CA ALA A 204 1.99 14.24 9.63
C ALA A 204 1.15 15.54 9.60
N LYS A 205 0.90 16.11 10.78
CA LYS A 205 0.22 17.42 10.93
C LYS A 205 1.15 18.58 10.60
#